data_8a9a16b08988d4507a3eecc185e741f5
#
_entry.id   8a9a16b08988d4507a3eecc185e741f5
#
_cell.length_a   1.000
_cell.length_b   1.000
_cell.length_c   1.000
_cell.angle_alpha   90.00
_cell.angle_beta   90.00
_cell.angle_gamma   90.00
#
_symmetry.space_group_name_H-M   'P 1'
#
loop_
_entity.id
_entity.type
_entity.pdbx_description
1 polymer ?
#
loop_
_entity_poly.entity_id
_entity_poly.type
_entity_poly.pdbx_seq_one_letter_code
_entity_poly.pdbx_strand_id
1 'polypeptide(L)'
;MNQLPVQAFDAARHTFRPALLHLEGRRCLGVEPRSQGDGELYLSPGFIDSHAHIYPGATDLGIAADRIGLSTGVHLVVDAGSAGSTSFPCFRDYVVPTYQVETRAFLNISRVGLVTKQPYYDRRNLDQAAAEACLRDDRSGLLLGIKVLSSGLIVEDAGMEPIRAAVETGQRLGCPVMAHLVEGPPSNQETMALLGPGDIITHIFHGAPNLAANRKAGAHLDPRHCSLGNVMWNADGTPTPPLEAALARGVLLDVGHGAASLDWEVARAAIGAGVRGFSISTDAHIRNIETLVHSLPHVMGKFLALGMTLAEVVACVTSIPARQLGLTGWCDHLTHCATLFRVRPRLAQDPPYLDAYGAEIPAAQVIEPVAVIRRETLCSLDPSGSTHP
;
A
#
# COMPACT_ATOMS: atom_id res chain seq x y z
N MET A 1 3.02 5.05 37.97
CA MET A 1 2.81 4.08 36.88
C MET A 1 1.37 4.22 36.45
N ASN A 2 1.12 4.57 35.19
CA ASN A 2 -0.23 4.71 34.64
C ASN A 2 -0.58 3.44 33.87
N GLN A 3 -1.83 3.00 33.95
CA GLN A 3 -2.34 1.88 33.20
C GLN A 3 -3.46 2.38 32.28
N LEU A 4 -3.32 2.13 30.99
CA LEU A 4 -4.29 2.53 29.99
C LEU A 4 -5.02 1.30 29.47
N PRO A 5 -6.34 1.16 29.70
CA PRO A 5 -7.13 0.06 29.12
C PRO A 5 -7.18 0.19 27.60
N VAL A 6 -6.87 -0.89 26.90
CA VAL A 6 -6.88 -0.96 25.43
C VAL A 6 -7.43 -2.28 24.93
N GLN A 7 -7.86 -2.30 23.68
CA GLN A 7 -8.11 -3.51 22.91
C GLN A 7 -6.85 -3.80 22.07
N ALA A 8 -6.01 -4.74 22.50
CA ALA A 8 -4.76 -5.08 21.81
C ALA A 8 -5.01 -6.08 20.67
N PHE A 9 -4.43 -5.80 19.52
CA PHE A 9 -4.54 -6.65 18.33
C PHE A 9 -3.64 -7.88 18.44
N ASP A 10 -4.24 -9.07 18.32
CA ASP A 10 -3.56 -10.35 18.18
C ASP A 10 -3.34 -10.63 16.68
N ALA A 11 -2.12 -10.38 16.22
CA ALA A 11 -1.76 -10.51 14.81
C ALA A 11 -1.79 -11.96 14.28
N ALA A 12 -1.70 -12.97 15.17
CA ALA A 12 -1.77 -14.37 14.78
C ALA A 12 -3.22 -14.84 14.57
N ARG A 13 -4.18 -14.24 15.30
CA ARG A 13 -5.59 -14.60 15.26
C ARG A 13 -6.46 -13.60 14.53
N HIS A 14 -5.93 -12.45 14.18
CA HIS A 14 -6.66 -11.31 13.63
C HIS A 14 -7.89 -10.94 14.48
N THR A 15 -7.67 -10.77 15.78
CA THR A 15 -8.71 -10.41 16.76
C THR A 15 -8.20 -9.35 17.72
N PHE A 16 -9.10 -8.60 18.34
CA PHE A 16 -8.78 -7.72 19.44
C PHE A 16 -9.07 -8.41 20.79
N ARG A 17 -8.24 -8.12 21.80
CA ARG A 17 -8.39 -8.64 23.16
C ARG A 17 -8.16 -7.53 24.18
N PRO A 18 -8.90 -7.51 25.28
CA PRO A 18 -8.66 -6.59 26.37
C PRO A 18 -7.22 -6.71 26.90
N ALA A 19 -6.58 -5.57 27.14
CA ALA A 19 -5.25 -5.50 27.69
C ALA A 19 -5.04 -4.19 28.47
N LEU A 20 -3.98 -4.13 29.29
CA LEU A 20 -3.49 -2.91 29.89
C LEU A 20 -2.13 -2.53 29.28
N LEU A 21 -2.06 -1.33 28.76
CA LEU A 21 -0.80 -0.70 28.39
C LEU A 21 -0.20 0.00 29.62
N HIS A 22 0.97 -0.48 30.06
CA HIS A 22 1.67 0.04 31.24
C HIS A 22 2.62 1.16 30.83
N LEU A 23 2.49 2.32 31.47
CA LEU A 23 3.27 3.53 31.17
C LEU A 23 3.94 4.08 32.43
N GLU A 24 5.19 4.52 32.29
CA GLU A 24 5.90 5.36 33.24
C GLU A 24 6.23 6.68 32.55
N GLY A 25 5.45 7.73 32.85
CA GLY A 25 5.45 8.93 32.03
C GLY A 25 5.06 8.60 30.59
N ARG A 26 5.97 8.77 29.65
CA ARG A 26 5.80 8.41 28.23
C ARG A 26 6.43 7.06 27.86
N ARG A 27 7.17 6.45 28.78
CA ARG A 27 7.81 5.16 28.52
C ARG A 27 6.79 4.03 28.59
N CYS A 28 6.72 3.24 27.55
CA CYS A 28 5.91 2.04 27.46
C CYS A 28 6.68 0.86 28.08
N LEU A 29 6.14 0.30 29.17
CA LEU A 29 6.79 -0.78 29.92
C LEU A 29 6.34 -2.17 29.49
N GLY A 30 5.12 -2.29 28.95
CA GLY A 30 4.55 -3.56 28.56
C GLY A 30 3.07 -3.50 28.21
N VAL A 31 2.58 -4.58 27.65
CA VAL A 31 1.15 -4.81 27.37
C VAL A 31 0.74 -6.10 28.07
N GLU A 32 -0.15 -5.99 29.05
CA GLU A 32 -0.63 -7.13 29.84
C GLU A 32 -2.03 -7.56 29.37
N PRO A 33 -2.21 -8.78 28.86
CA PRO A 33 -3.54 -9.28 28.49
C PRO A 33 -4.50 -9.34 29.68
N ARG A 34 -5.77 -9.07 29.44
CA ARG A 34 -6.86 -9.16 30.43
C ARG A 34 -7.96 -10.09 29.95
N SER A 35 -8.69 -10.68 30.89
CA SER A 35 -9.86 -11.50 30.57
C SER A 35 -11.09 -10.67 30.20
N GLN A 36 -11.17 -9.43 30.71
CA GLN A 36 -12.27 -8.48 30.45
C GLN A 36 -11.75 -7.04 30.52
N GLY A 37 -12.40 -6.12 29.82
CA GLY A 37 -12.12 -4.69 29.86
C GLY A 37 -12.77 -3.94 28.70
N ASP A 38 -13.27 -2.74 29.00
CA ASP A 38 -13.98 -1.87 28.05
C ASP A 38 -13.08 -0.70 27.59
N GLY A 39 -11.93 -1.02 27.02
CA GLY A 39 -11.06 0.00 26.45
C GLY A 39 -11.66 0.57 25.14
N GLU A 40 -11.87 1.89 25.09
CA GLU A 40 -12.28 2.60 23.86
C GLU A 40 -11.13 2.75 22.86
N LEU A 41 -9.90 2.53 23.32
CA LEU A 41 -8.70 2.63 22.50
C LEU A 41 -8.25 1.26 22.01
N TYR A 42 -7.79 1.23 20.77
CA TYR A 42 -7.21 0.06 20.14
C TYR A 42 -5.69 0.23 20.05
N LEU A 43 -4.96 -0.84 20.31
CA LEU A 43 -3.51 -0.91 20.17
C LEU A 43 -3.17 -1.99 19.15
N SER A 44 -2.47 -1.63 18.10
CA SER A 44 -2.00 -2.57 17.07
C SER A 44 -0.51 -2.42 16.82
N PRO A 45 0.14 -3.36 16.14
CA PRO A 45 1.43 -3.10 15.51
C PRO A 45 1.36 -1.83 14.67
N GLY A 46 2.50 -1.17 14.47
CA GLY A 46 2.57 0.03 13.63
C GLY A 46 2.00 -0.23 12.23
N PHE A 47 1.21 0.69 11.72
CA PHE A 47 0.64 0.57 10.38
C PHE A 47 1.73 0.61 9.31
N ILE A 48 1.55 -0.17 8.26
CA ILE A 48 2.40 -0.24 7.06
C ILE A 48 1.60 0.25 5.87
N ASP A 49 2.04 1.32 5.24
CA ASP A 49 1.58 1.70 3.90
C ASP A 49 2.51 1.07 2.86
N SER A 50 2.07 -0.04 2.30
CA SER A 50 2.89 -0.89 1.42
C SER A 50 3.03 -0.36 -0.01
N HIS A 51 2.39 0.79 -0.34
CA HIS A 51 2.42 1.37 -1.66
C HIS A 51 2.18 2.88 -1.61
N ALA A 52 3.22 3.66 -1.88
CA ALA A 52 3.16 5.12 -2.04
C ALA A 52 4.26 5.60 -2.99
N HIS A 53 4.24 6.89 -3.36
CA HIS A 53 5.27 7.52 -4.17
C HIS A 53 5.94 8.65 -3.38
N ILE A 54 7.09 8.36 -2.79
CA ILE A 54 7.75 9.23 -1.80
C ILE A 54 9.11 9.77 -2.26
N TYR A 55 9.23 10.04 -3.55
CA TYR A 55 10.43 10.68 -4.12
C TYR A 55 10.09 12.08 -4.68
N PRO A 56 9.87 13.09 -3.78
CA PRO A 56 9.58 14.46 -4.22
C PRO A 56 10.75 15.06 -5.00
N GLY A 57 10.43 15.85 -6.01
CA GLY A 57 11.42 16.54 -6.84
C GLY A 57 12.00 15.71 -7.97
N ALA A 58 12.03 14.39 -7.86
CA ALA A 58 12.47 13.51 -8.94
C ALA A 58 11.33 13.04 -9.83
N THR A 59 10.11 12.96 -9.28
CA THR A 59 8.91 12.57 -10.01
C THR A 59 7.82 13.63 -9.84
N ASP A 60 6.91 13.74 -10.80
CA ASP A 60 5.73 14.64 -10.71
C ASP A 60 4.62 14.02 -9.80
N LEU A 61 4.87 12.86 -9.23
CA LEU A 61 3.98 12.17 -8.29
C LEU A 61 4.46 12.30 -6.83
N GLY A 62 5.76 12.48 -6.61
CA GLY A 62 6.40 12.35 -5.30
C GLY A 62 5.85 13.29 -4.22
N ILE A 63 5.62 12.74 -3.03
CA ILE A 63 5.34 13.47 -1.78
C ILE A 63 6.39 13.12 -0.73
N ALA A 64 6.54 13.96 0.30
CA ALA A 64 7.38 13.58 1.45
C ALA A 64 6.70 12.47 2.25
N ALA A 65 7.45 11.41 2.62
CA ALA A 65 6.91 10.27 3.34
C ALA A 65 6.26 10.64 4.67
N ASP A 66 6.79 11.66 5.36
CA ASP A 66 6.26 12.10 6.67
C ASP A 66 4.84 12.70 6.58
N ARG A 67 4.35 13.08 5.39
CA ARG A 67 2.93 13.49 5.20
C ARG A 67 1.93 12.37 5.48
N ILE A 68 2.36 11.13 5.25
CA ILE A 68 1.53 9.92 5.41
C ILE A 68 2.14 8.95 6.43
N GLY A 69 3.15 9.41 7.17
CA GLY A 69 3.93 8.64 8.12
C GLY A 69 3.36 8.66 9.54
N LEU A 70 4.24 8.91 10.50
CA LEU A 70 3.94 8.79 11.93
C LEU A 70 2.77 9.64 12.41
N SER A 71 2.59 10.85 11.86
CA SER A 71 1.46 11.73 12.19
C SER A 71 0.09 11.12 11.84
N THR A 72 0.06 10.12 10.99
CA THR A 72 -1.15 9.36 10.63
C THR A 72 -1.15 7.93 11.19
N GLY A 73 -0.26 7.62 12.12
CA GLY A 73 -0.14 6.27 12.72
C GLY A 73 0.63 5.26 11.87
N VAL A 74 1.21 5.68 10.74
CA VAL A 74 1.99 4.82 9.84
C VAL A 74 3.45 4.81 10.26
N HIS A 75 4.00 3.63 10.51
CA HIS A 75 5.39 3.44 10.94
C HIS A 75 6.33 3.09 9.81
N LEU A 76 5.81 2.49 8.75
CA LEU A 76 6.56 2.14 7.54
C LEU A 76 5.80 2.57 6.29
N VAL A 77 6.48 3.29 5.42
CA VAL A 77 6.00 3.65 4.08
C VAL A 77 6.92 2.99 3.04
N VAL A 78 6.31 2.31 2.07
CA VAL A 78 7.04 1.64 0.99
C VAL A 78 6.88 2.42 -0.32
N ASP A 79 8.01 2.86 -0.87
CA ASP A 79 8.01 3.47 -2.22
C ASP A 79 7.80 2.39 -3.29
N ALA A 80 6.80 2.57 -4.11
CA ALA A 80 6.42 1.61 -5.13
C ALA A 80 7.07 1.92 -6.50
N GLY A 81 8.40 2.07 -6.51
CA GLY A 81 9.17 2.18 -7.73
C GLY A 81 9.24 3.58 -8.31
N SER A 82 9.22 4.62 -7.49
CA SER A 82 9.51 5.99 -7.94
C SER A 82 10.93 6.12 -8.48
N ALA A 83 11.91 5.42 -7.84
CA ALA A 83 13.29 5.36 -8.28
C ALA A 83 13.57 4.14 -9.16
N GLY A 84 14.41 4.32 -10.19
CA GLY A 84 15.09 3.26 -10.92
C GLY A 84 16.58 3.25 -10.59
N SER A 85 17.35 2.34 -11.18
CA SER A 85 18.76 2.13 -10.83
C SER A 85 19.64 3.39 -10.97
N THR A 86 19.30 4.30 -11.88
CA THR A 86 20.04 5.57 -12.06
C THR A 86 19.73 6.59 -10.97
N SER A 87 18.48 6.65 -10.48
CA SER A 87 18.03 7.66 -9.51
C SER A 87 18.00 7.15 -8.06
N PHE A 88 18.08 5.84 -7.84
CA PHE A 88 18.04 5.23 -6.51
C PHE A 88 19.16 5.71 -5.57
N PRO A 89 20.43 5.88 -5.97
CA PRO A 89 21.44 6.40 -5.06
C PRO A 89 21.08 7.76 -4.47
N CYS A 90 20.51 8.67 -5.28
CA CYS A 90 20.04 9.95 -4.80
C CYS A 90 18.86 9.82 -3.82
N PHE A 91 17.90 8.96 -4.12
CA PHE A 91 16.78 8.65 -3.24
C PHE A 91 17.27 8.13 -1.88
N ARG A 92 18.14 7.11 -1.89
CA ARG A 92 18.70 6.46 -0.71
C ARG A 92 19.53 7.42 0.15
N ASP A 93 20.42 8.20 -0.47
CA ASP A 93 21.46 8.93 0.27
C ASP A 93 21.04 10.35 0.66
N TYR A 94 20.08 10.96 -0.05
CA TYR A 94 19.71 12.36 0.16
C TYR A 94 18.23 12.59 0.48
N VAL A 95 17.35 11.66 0.13
CA VAL A 95 15.90 11.84 0.36
C VAL A 95 15.44 11.04 1.58
N VAL A 96 15.67 9.74 1.59
CA VAL A 96 15.26 8.86 2.70
C VAL A 96 15.79 9.31 4.07
N PRO A 97 17.05 9.78 4.21
CA PRO A 97 17.56 10.24 5.51
C PRO A 97 16.87 11.50 6.07
N THR A 98 16.06 12.18 5.26
CA THR A 98 15.28 13.34 5.73
C THR A 98 13.95 12.94 6.38
N TYR A 99 13.54 11.68 6.27
CA TYR A 99 12.28 11.18 6.79
C TYR A 99 12.39 10.66 8.22
N GLN A 100 11.35 10.89 9.01
CA GLN A 100 11.21 10.36 10.35
C GLN A 100 10.56 8.97 10.34
N VAL A 101 9.67 8.73 9.39
CA VAL A 101 9.01 7.45 9.19
C VAL A 101 9.99 6.43 8.60
N GLU A 102 9.89 5.17 9.01
CA GLU A 102 10.67 4.11 8.38
C GLU A 102 10.27 3.94 6.92
N THR A 103 11.24 3.69 6.07
CA THR A 103 11.04 3.62 4.62
C THR A 103 11.64 2.35 4.05
N ARG A 104 10.95 1.75 3.08
CA ARG A 104 11.45 0.72 2.18
C ARG A 104 11.06 1.09 0.76
N ALA A 105 11.57 0.36 -0.25
CA ALA A 105 11.27 0.64 -1.64
C ALA A 105 11.30 -0.62 -2.51
N PHE A 106 10.51 -0.61 -3.57
CA PHE A 106 10.72 -1.44 -4.75
C PHE A 106 11.48 -0.63 -5.79
N LEU A 107 12.46 -1.24 -6.44
CA LEU A 107 13.20 -0.60 -7.52
C LEU A 107 12.41 -0.73 -8.83
N ASN A 108 12.17 0.37 -9.53
CA ASN A 108 11.58 0.28 -10.86
C ASN A 108 12.53 -0.45 -11.82
N ILE A 109 11.99 -1.37 -12.62
CA ILE A 109 12.77 -2.07 -13.65
C ILE A 109 13.32 -1.11 -14.72
N SER A 110 12.63 0.01 -14.96
CA SER A 110 13.19 1.12 -15.73
C SER A 110 14.27 1.83 -14.92
N ARG A 111 15.45 1.98 -15.51
CA ARG A 111 16.57 2.66 -14.86
C ARG A 111 16.28 4.10 -14.42
N VAL A 112 15.33 4.76 -15.05
CA VAL A 112 14.93 6.15 -14.74
C VAL A 112 13.79 6.21 -13.70
N GLY A 113 13.10 5.10 -13.42
CA GLY A 113 11.93 5.11 -12.55
C GLY A 113 10.79 5.94 -13.12
N LEU A 114 10.05 6.63 -12.25
CA LEU A 114 8.88 7.45 -12.60
C LEU A 114 9.25 8.93 -12.84
N VAL A 115 10.48 9.24 -13.22
CA VAL A 115 10.88 10.57 -13.70
C VAL A 115 10.08 10.97 -14.95
N THR A 116 9.62 9.98 -15.70
CA THR A 116 8.68 10.13 -16.81
C THR A 116 7.48 9.20 -16.63
N LYS A 117 6.33 9.59 -17.19
CA LYS A 117 5.11 8.76 -17.21
C LYS A 117 5.22 7.57 -18.16
N GLN A 118 6.18 7.58 -19.08
CA GLN A 118 6.44 6.57 -20.09
C GLN A 118 7.85 6.01 -19.93
N PRO A 119 8.15 5.33 -18.80
CA PRO A 119 9.49 4.92 -18.44
C PRO A 119 10.09 3.88 -19.40
N TYR A 120 9.27 3.27 -20.26
CA TYR A 120 9.66 2.20 -21.19
C TYR A 120 9.68 2.66 -22.67
N TYR A 121 9.34 3.91 -22.95
CA TYR A 121 9.36 4.44 -24.31
C TYR A 121 10.74 4.29 -24.97
N ASP A 122 11.79 4.65 -24.26
CA ASP A 122 13.16 4.33 -24.66
C ASP A 122 13.55 2.96 -24.06
N ARG A 123 13.70 1.96 -24.93
CA ARG A 123 14.08 0.59 -24.53
C ARG A 123 15.42 0.51 -23.81
N ARG A 124 16.31 1.48 -23.98
CA ARG A 124 17.55 1.58 -23.21
C ARG A 124 17.33 1.82 -21.71
N ASN A 125 16.12 2.22 -21.33
CA ASN A 125 15.74 2.32 -19.92
C ASN A 125 15.47 0.96 -19.28
N LEU A 126 15.23 -0.11 -20.04
CA LEU A 126 15.09 -1.48 -19.54
C LEU A 126 16.49 -2.12 -19.39
N ASP A 127 17.22 -1.71 -18.37
CA ASP A 127 18.56 -2.16 -18.07
C ASP A 127 18.55 -3.15 -16.88
N GLN A 128 18.29 -4.43 -17.18
CA GLN A 128 18.25 -5.49 -16.17
C GLN A 128 19.56 -5.61 -15.41
N ALA A 129 20.71 -5.47 -16.09
CA ALA A 129 22.01 -5.57 -15.44
C ALA A 129 22.23 -4.46 -14.41
N ALA A 130 21.82 -3.23 -14.71
CA ALA A 130 21.89 -2.11 -13.79
C ALA A 130 20.90 -2.29 -12.61
N ALA A 131 19.70 -2.84 -12.85
CA ALA A 131 18.74 -3.14 -11.79
C ALA A 131 19.27 -4.24 -10.86
N GLU A 132 19.86 -5.31 -11.42
CA GLU A 132 20.48 -6.38 -10.63
C GLU A 132 21.65 -5.89 -9.78
N ALA A 133 22.54 -5.08 -10.36
CA ALA A 133 23.67 -4.49 -9.63
C ALA A 133 23.15 -3.62 -8.47
N CYS A 134 22.16 -2.77 -8.73
CA CYS A 134 21.56 -1.89 -7.73
C CYS A 134 20.98 -2.67 -6.54
N LEU A 135 20.24 -3.77 -6.81
CA LEU A 135 19.65 -4.61 -5.77
C LEU A 135 20.69 -5.41 -4.98
N ARG A 136 21.71 -5.96 -5.65
CA ARG A 136 22.81 -6.72 -4.98
C ARG A 136 23.70 -5.82 -4.14
N ASP A 137 23.94 -4.59 -4.57
CA ASP A 137 24.85 -3.65 -3.92
C ASP A 137 24.16 -2.81 -2.84
N ASP A 138 22.84 -2.90 -2.70
CA ASP A 138 22.12 -2.18 -1.65
C ASP A 138 22.46 -2.75 -0.26
N ARG A 139 23.34 -2.02 0.47
CA ARG A 139 23.71 -2.32 1.86
C ARG A 139 22.82 -1.64 2.88
N SER A 140 21.92 -0.77 2.44
CA SER A 140 20.99 -0.06 3.32
C SER A 140 19.83 -0.94 3.77
N GLY A 141 19.52 -2.01 3.03
CA GLY A 141 18.33 -2.84 3.22
C GLY A 141 17.04 -2.11 2.86
N LEU A 142 17.14 -1.05 2.05
CA LEU A 142 16.01 -0.25 1.62
C LEU A 142 15.19 -0.98 0.56
N LEU A 143 15.85 -1.70 -0.36
CA LEU A 143 15.21 -2.37 -1.48
C LEU A 143 14.62 -3.71 -1.08
N LEU A 144 13.33 -3.89 -1.37
CA LEU A 144 12.57 -5.14 -1.13
C LEU A 144 12.47 -6.02 -2.38
N GLY A 145 12.45 -5.42 -3.57
CA GLY A 145 12.22 -6.12 -4.82
C GLY A 145 12.10 -5.17 -6.00
N ILE A 146 11.38 -5.60 -7.04
CA ILE A 146 11.27 -4.88 -8.31
C ILE A 146 9.83 -4.41 -8.52
N LYS A 147 9.66 -3.17 -8.98
CA LYS A 147 8.39 -2.64 -9.47
C LYS A 147 8.36 -2.64 -10.99
N VAL A 148 7.23 -3.08 -11.53
CA VAL A 148 6.91 -2.93 -12.96
C VAL A 148 5.50 -2.41 -13.15
N LEU A 149 5.30 -1.65 -14.23
CA LEU A 149 3.98 -1.17 -14.64
C LEU A 149 3.59 -1.89 -15.94
N SER A 150 2.39 -2.46 -15.98
CA SER A 150 1.90 -3.21 -17.15
C SER A 150 0.69 -2.53 -17.83
N SER A 151 0.30 -1.33 -17.39
CA SER A 151 -0.78 -0.58 -18.05
C SER A 151 -0.43 -0.24 -19.49
N GLY A 152 -1.37 -0.44 -20.41
CA GLY A 152 -1.20 -0.13 -21.83
C GLY A 152 -0.83 1.32 -22.11
N LEU A 153 -1.34 2.25 -21.29
CA LEU A 153 -1.01 3.68 -21.35
C LEU A 153 0.44 3.99 -20.96
N ILE A 154 1.12 3.04 -20.31
CA ILE A 154 2.49 3.20 -19.80
C ILE A 154 3.48 2.40 -20.64
N VAL A 155 3.14 1.15 -20.96
CA VAL A 155 4.04 0.28 -21.72
C VAL A 155 3.99 0.52 -23.23
N GLU A 156 2.85 1.01 -23.73
CA GLU A 156 2.66 1.30 -25.17
C GLU A 156 3.22 0.17 -26.05
N ASP A 157 4.07 0.51 -27.02
CA ASP A 157 4.69 -0.47 -27.92
C ASP A 157 5.72 -1.41 -27.24
N ALA A 158 6.03 -1.19 -25.93
CA ALA A 158 6.87 -2.11 -25.17
C ALA A 158 6.16 -3.43 -24.86
N GLY A 159 4.83 -3.41 -24.80
CA GLY A 159 4.05 -4.61 -24.56
C GLY A 159 4.51 -5.38 -23.32
N MET A 160 4.81 -6.67 -23.45
CA MET A 160 5.24 -7.56 -22.37
C MET A 160 6.73 -7.46 -22.00
N GLU A 161 7.53 -6.71 -22.72
CA GLU A 161 8.98 -6.66 -22.51
C GLU A 161 9.38 -6.20 -21.09
N PRO A 162 8.82 -5.08 -20.54
CA PRO A 162 9.13 -4.64 -19.19
C PRO A 162 8.74 -5.68 -18.12
N ILE A 163 7.58 -6.35 -18.31
CA ILE A 163 7.07 -7.34 -17.38
C ILE A 163 8.00 -8.56 -17.33
N ARG A 164 8.39 -9.09 -18.50
CA ARG A 164 9.34 -10.21 -18.59
C ARG A 164 10.68 -9.83 -17.96
N ALA A 165 11.20 -8.64 -18.27
CA ALA A 165 12.44 -8.14 -17.69
C ALA A 165 12.40 -8.10 -16.17
N ALA A 166 11.30 -7.60 -15.58
CA ALA A 166 11.11 -7.54 -14.13
C ALA A 166 11.04 -8.93 -13.50
N VAL A 167 10.22 -9.83 -14.06
CA VAL A 167 10.03 -11.19 -13.52
C VAL A 167 11.32 -12.00 -13.62
N GLU A 168 12.01 -11.98 -14.75
CA GLU A 168 13.29 -12.66 -14.91
C GLU A 168 14.35 -12.14 -13.95
N THR A 169 14.40 -10.82 -13.73
CA THR A 169 15.35 -10.21 -12.77
C THR A 169 14.98 -10.60 -11.33
N GLY A 170 13.71 -10.56 -10.96
CA GLY A 170 13.23 -11.00 -9.65
C GLY A 170 13.58 -12.46 -9.38
N GLN A 171 13.36 -13.36 -10.35
CA GLN A 171 13.70 -14.78 -10.25
C GLN A 171 15.21 -15.00 -10.07
N ARG A 172 16.06 -14.29 -10.84
CA ARG A 172 17.52 -14.40 -10.71
C ARG A 172 18.03 -13.93 -9.35
N LEU A 173 17.37 -12.96 -8.74
CA LEU A 173 17.77 -12.39 -7.45
C LEU A 173 17.05 -13.02 -6.25
N GLY A 174 15.99 -13.80 -6.47
CA GLY A 174 15.15 -14.33 -5.42
C GLY A 174 14.39 -13.25 -4.66
N CYS A 175 14.00 -12.17 -5.32
CA CYS A 175 13.22 -11.09 -4.72
C CYS A 175 11.85 -10.92 -5.42
N PRO A 176 10.84 -10.42 -4.71
CA PRO A 176 9.49 -10.27 -5.26
C PRO A 176 9.40 -9.17 -6.32
N VAL A 177 8.43 -9.35 -7.22
CA VAL A 177 8.01 -8.32 -8.19
C VAL A 177 6.66 -7.76 -7.77
N MET A 178 6.53 -6.44 -7.66
CA MET A 178 5.24 -5.76 -7.54
C MET A 178 4.82 -5.26 -8.91
N ALA A 179 3.74 -5.84 -9.43
CA ALA A 179 3.19 -5.52 -10.75
C ALA A 179 1.94 -4.64 -10.64
N HIS A 180 2.00 -3.45 -11.27
CA HIS A 180 0.84 -2.59 -11.48
C HIS A 180 0.03 -3.16 -12.64
N LEU A 181 -1.14 -3.71 -12.37
CA LEU A 181 -2.04 -4.26 -13.38
C LEU A 181 -3.33 -3.43 -13.42
N VAL A 182 -3.54 -2.70 -14.52
CA VAL A 182 -4.76 -1.91 -14.73
C VAL A 182 -5.29 -2.15 -16.16
N GLU A 183 -5.10 -1.23 -17.10
CA GLU A 183 -5.59 -1.39 -18.47
C GLU A 183 -4.65 -2.22 -19.34
N GLY A 184 -5.20 -3.03 -20.23
CA GLY A 184 -4.46 -3.67 -21.31
C GLY A 184 -4.40 -2.84 -22.61
N PRO A 185 -3.68 -3.31 -23.63
CA PRO A 185 -2.64 -4.33 -23.60
C PRO A 185 -1.36 -3.88 -22.89
N PRO A 186 -0.50 -4.80 -22.36
CA PRO A 186 -0.70 -6.24 -22.38
C PRO A 186 -1.88 -6.69 -21.53
N SER A 187 -2.43 -7.89 -21.82
CA SER A 187 -3.55 -8.39 -21.05
C SER A 187 -3.14 -8.74 -19.62
N ASN A 188 -3.99 -8.47 -18.63
CA ASN A 188 -3.73 -8.87 -17.25
C ASN A 188 -3.51 -10.39 -17.14
N GLN A 189 -4.18 -11.19 -17.97
CA GLN A 189 -4.00 -12.64 -18.04
C GLN A 189 -2.55 -13.02 -18.36
N GLU A 190 -1.94 -12.41 -19.39
CA GLU A 190 -0.56 -12.70 -19.78
C GLU A 190 0.43 -12.25 -18.67
N THR A 191 0.18 -11.10 -18.05
CA THR A 191 1.00 -10.61 -16.94
C THR A 191 0.88 -11.54 -15.72
N MET A 192 -0.36 -11.89 -15.32
CA MET A 192 -0.58 -12.80 -14.21
C MET A 192 0.04 -14.19 -14.42
N ALA A 193 0.09 -14.67 -15.67
CA ALA A 193 0.71 -15.96 -16.00
C ALA A 193 2.21 -16.03 -15.73
N LEU A 194 2.91 -14.88 -15.73
CA LEU A 194 4.36 -14.78 -15.45
C LEU A 194 4.68 -14.70 -13.97
N LEU A 195 3.76 -14.19 -13.14
CA LEU A 195 3.99 -13.97 -11.71
C LEU A 195 4.03 -15.29 -10.94
N GLY A 196 4.94 -15.36 -9.97
CA GLY A 196 5.21 -16.51 -9.11
C GLY A 196 4.96 -16.26 -7.62
N PRO A 197 5.32 -17.24 -6.76
CA PRO A 197 5.13 -17.14 -5.33
C PRO A 197 5.84 -15.92 -4.73
N GLY A 198 5.11 -15.11 -3.97
CA GLY A 198 5.64 -13.89 -3.33
C GLY A 198 5.57 -12.64 -4.19
N ASP A 199 5.33 -12.75 -5.50
CA ASP A 199 5.05 -11.59 -6.34
C ASP A 199 3.73 -10.95 -5.93
N ILE A 200 3.59 -9.64 -6.13
CA ILE A 200 2.46 -8.84 -5.67
C ILE A 200 1.75 -8.22 -6.88
N ILE A 201 0.45 -8.45 -6.98
CA ILE A 201 -0.43 -7.69 -7.87
C ILE A 201 -0.99 -6.51 -7.08
N THR A 202 -0.73 -5.29 -7.55
CA THR A 202 -1.36 -4.09 -6.99
C THR A 202 -2.48 -3.57 -7.89
N HIS A 203 -3.36 -2.72 -7.30
CA HIS A 203 -4.57 -2.17 -7.94
C HIS A 203 -5.66 -3.20 -8.19
N ILE A 204 -5.82 -4.12 -7.24
CA ILE A 204 -6.72 -5.28 -7.41
C ILE A 204 -8.20 -4.91 -7.57
N PHE A 205 -8.63 -3.75 -7.13
CA PHE A 205 -10.02 -3.31 -7.21
C PHE A 205 -10.24 -2.20 -8.23
N HIS A 206 -9.38 -2.09 -9.25
CA HIS A 206 -9.65 -1.15 -10.34
C HIS A 206 -10.87 -1.58 -11.15
N GLY A 207 -11.66 -0.62 -11.61
CA GLY A 207 -12.81 -0.86 -12.47
C GLY A 207 -12.50 -0.60 -13.94
N ALA A 208 -13.29 -1.20 -14.83
CA ALA A 208 -13.25 -0.94 -16.27
C ALA A 208 -13.51 0.55 -16.66
N PRO A 209 -14.21 1.36 -15.84
CA PRO A 209 -14.47 2.77 -16.15
C PRO A 209 -13.24 3.70 -16.20
N ASN A 210 -12.05 3.28 -15.81
CA ASN A 210 -10.82 4.07 -15.96
C ASN A 210 -10.67 4.66 -17.36
N LEU A 211 -10.98 3.87 -18.38
CA LEU A 211 -10.94 4.34 -19.76
C LEU A 211 -12.03 5.39 -20.05
N ALA A 212 -13.22 5.23 -19.48
CA ALA A 212 -14.30 6.19 -19.65
C ALA A 212 -13.97 7.52 -18.95
N ALA A 213 -13.40 7.49 -17.74
CA ALA A 213 -12.96 8.69 -17.03
C ALA A 213 -11.84 9.42 -17.76
N ASN A 214 -10.84 8.73 -18.28
CA ASN A 214 -9.77 9.32 -19.07
C ASN A 214 -10.29 9.92 -20.39
N ARG A 215 -11.23 9.28 -21.07
CA ARG A 215 -11.90 9.82 -22.26
C ARG A 215 -12.69 11.10 -21.92
N LYS A 216 -13.44 11.10 -20.81
CA LYS A 216 -14.20 12.26 -20.34
C LYS A 216 -13.27 13.42 -19.97
N ALA A 217 -12.07 13.15 -19.48
CA ALA A 217 -11.03 14.15 -19.23
C ALA A 217 -10.29 14.64 -20.50
N GLY A 218 -10.72 14.21 -21.69
CA GLY A 218 -10.14 14.64 -22.97
C GLY A 218 -8.82 13.95 -23.34
N ALA A 219 -8.43 12.88 -22.64
CA ALA A 219 -7.26 12.11 -23.02
C ALA A 219 -7.49 11.39 -24.35
N HIS A 220 -6.54 11.55 -25.28
CA HIS A 220 -6.53 10.79 -26.51
C HIS A 220 -6.00 9.38 -26.18
N LEU A 221 -6.93 8.41 -26.08
CA LEU A 221 -6.58 7.03 -25.80
C LEU A 221 -6.42 6.29 -27.12
N ASP A 222 -5.21 5.82 -27.42
CA ASP A 222 -4.97 4.95 -28.56
C ASP A 222 -5.62 3.57 -28.28
N PRO A 223 -6.61 3.13 -29.09
CA PRO A 223 -7.26 1.84 -28.90
C PRO A 223 -6.31 0.64 -28.94
N ARG A 224 -5.12 0.81 -29.51
CA ARG A 224 -4.06 -0.23 -29.50
C ARG A 224 -3.47 -0.47 -28.11
N HIS A 225 -3.53 0.55 -27.23
CA HIS A 225 -2.94 0.51 -25.90
C HIS A 225 -3.97 0.50 -24.77
N CYS A 226 -5.27 0.47 -25.12
CA CYS A 226 -6.36 0.53 -24.16
C CYS A 226 -7.48 -0.43 -24.52
N SER A 227 -7.64 -1.51 -23.77
CA SER A 227 -8.79 -2.40 -23.90
C SER A 227 -9.61 -2.47 -22.60
N LEU A 228 -10.93 -2.64 -22.74
CA LEU A 228 -11.86 -2.76 -21.62
C LEU A 228 -11.89 -4.17 -20.98
N GLY A 229 -11.06 -5.09 -21.46
CA GLY A 229 -11.18 -6.53 -21.15
C GLY A 229 -10.38 -7.02 -19.93
N ASN A 230 -9.84 -6.14 -19.10
CA ASN A 230 -8.89 -6.55 -18.05
C ASN A 230 -9.51 -6.50 -16.66
N VAL A 231 -10.53 -7.32 -16.41
CA VAL A 231 -11.17 -7.43 -15.09
C VAL A 231 -10.57 -8.61 -14.34
N MET A 232 -10.09 -8.38 -13.11
CA MET A 232 -9.57 -9.45 -12.24
C MET A 232 -10.68 -10.24 -11.57
N TRP A 233 -11.84 -9.63 -11.39
CA TRP A 233 -12.99 -10.22 -10.69
C TRP A 233 -14.16 -10.40 -11.61
N ASN A 234 -14.90 -11.49 -11.43
CA ASN A 234 -16.20 -11.69 -12.04
C ASN A 234 -17.25 -10.74 -11.43
N ALA A 235 -18.39 -10.59 -12.04
CA ALA A 235 -19.46 -9.70 -11.54
C ALA A 235 -19.99 -10.09 -10.15
N ASP A 236 -19.87 -11.35 -9.77
CA ASP A 236 -20.22 -11.88 -8.44
C ASP A 236 -19.10 -11.72 -7.38
N GLY A 237 -17.97 -11.11 -7.76
CA GLY A 237 -16.83 -10.89 -6.91
C GLY A 237 -15.86 -12.08 -6.76
N THR A 238 -16.13 -13.20 -7.44
CA THR A 238 -15.18 -14.32 -7.48
C THR A 238 -13.99 -13.98 -8.38
N PRO A 239 -12.79 -14.53 -8.13
CA PRO A 239 -11.65 -14.29 -9.01
C PRO A 239 -11.90 -14.87 -10.41
N THR A 240 -11.42 -14.17 -11.43
CA THR A 240 -11.38 -14.74 -12.79
C THR A 240 -10.39 -15.91 -12.85
N PRO A 241 -10.54 -16.87 -13.78
CA PRO A 241 -9.63 -18.01 -13.87
C PRO A 241 -8.12 -17.64 -13.91
N PRO A 242 -7.68 -16.57 -14.61
CA PRO A 242 -6.28 -16.15 -14.56
C PRO A 242 -5.84 -15.69 -13.17
N LEU A 243 -6.68 -14.95 -12.45
CA LEU A 243 -6.39 -14.51 -11.09
C LEU A 243 -6.38 -15.70 -10.12
N GLU A 244 -7.36 -16.60 -10.22
CA GLU A 244 -7.40 -17.82 -9.40
C GLU A 244 -6.12 -18.66 -9.57
N ALA A 245 -5.67 -18.84 -10.81
CA ALA A 245 -4.43 -19.55 -11.09
C ALA A 245 -3.19 -18.82 -10.53
N ALA A 246 -3.14 -17.48 -10.54
CA ALA A 246 -2.07 -16.71 -9.93
C ALA A 246 -2.06 -16.87 -8.41
N LEU A 247 -3.23 -16.77 -7.76
CA LEU A 247 -3.37 -16.98 -6.32
C LEU A 247 -2.96 -18.40 -5.90
N ALA A 248 -3.34 -19.42 -6.67
CA ALA A 248 -2.94 -20.80 -6.42
C ALA A 248 -1.41 -21.01 -6.48
N ARG A 249 -0.68 -20.19 -7.24
CA ARG A 249 0.79 -20.18 -7.28
C ARG A 249 1.42 -19.39 -6.12
N GLY A 250 0.63 -18.70 -5.29
CA GLY A 250 1.11 -17.90 -4.16
C GLY A 250 1.43 -16.45 -4.50
N VAL A 251 0.82 -15.91 -5.57
CA VAL A 251 0.84 -14.47 -5.86
C VAL A 251 0.01 -13.73 -4.81
N LEU A 252 0.49 -12.59 -4.36
CA LEU A 252 -0.08 -11.79 -3.30
C LEU A 252 -0.84 -10.58 -3.87
N LEU A 253 -1.74 -10.02 -3.07
CA LEU A 253 -2.65 -8.95 -3.50
C LEU A 253 -2.43 -7.67 -2.70
N ASP A 254 -2.48 -6.52 -3.38
CA ASP A 254 -2.39 -5.19 -2.80
C ASP A 254 -3.46 -4.25 -3.39
N VAL A 255 -4.08 -3.43 -2.54
CA VAL A 255 -5.14 -2.51 -2.99
C VAL A 255 -4.59 -1.40 -3.88
N GLY A 256 -3.53 -0.70 -3.44
CA GLY A 256 -3.00 0.42 -4.19
C GLY A 256 -4.09 1.40 -4.61
N HIS A 257 -4.79 2.05 -3.67
CA HIS A 257 -6.00 2.86 -3.95
C HIS A 257 -5.80 3.85 -5.11
N GLY A 258 -4.70 4.60 -5.10
CA GLY A 258 -4.34 5.54 -6.15
C GLY A 258 -5.38 6.61 -6.46
N ALA A 259 -5.19 7.24 -7.63
CA ALA A 259 -6.15 8.21 -8.17
C ALA A 259 -7.19 7.56 -9.09
N ALA A 260 -6.98 6.29 -9.49
CA ALA A 260 -7.77 5.64 -10.54
C ALA A 260 -7.98 4.13 -10.32
N SER A 261 -7.61 3.59 -9.14
CA SER A 261 -7.46 2.14 -8.97
C SER A 261 -8.36 1.52 -7.90
N LEU A 262 -9.31 2.27 -7.36
CA LEU A 262 -10.35 1.73 -6.48
C LEU A 262 -11.74 2.04 -7.05
N ASP A 263 -12.46 1.00 -7.42
CA ASP A 263 -13.87 1.01 -7.79
C ASP A 263 -14.69 0.35 -6.68
N TRP A 264 -15.70 1.06 -6.16
CA TRP A 264 -16.54 0.58 -5.08
C TRP A 264 -17.33 -0.67 -5.42
N GLU A 265 -17.87 -0.77 -6.64
CA GLU A 265 -18.69 -1.90 -7.04
C GLU A 265 -17.82 -3.17 -7.14
N VAL A 266 -16.61 -3.04 -7.71
CA VAL A 266 -15.64 -4.14 -7.78
C VAL A 266 -15.21 -4.57 -6.38
N ALA A 267 -14.82 -3.61 -5.52
CA ALA A 267 -14.40 -3.92 -4.16
C ALA A 267 -15.52 -4.54 -3.33
N ARG A 268 -16.74 -4.00 -3.43
CA ARG A 268 -17.93 -4.51 -2.73
C ARG A 268 -18.25 -5.95 -3.12
N ALA A 269 -18.25 -6.23 -4.43
CA ALA A 269 -18.50 -7.57 -4.93
C ALA A 269 -17.45 -8.57 -4.41
N ALA A 270 -16.16 -8.25 -4.53
CA ALA A 270 -15.07 -9.13 -4.08
C ALA A 270 -15.10 -9.36 -2.56
N ILE A 271 -15.26 -8.30 -1.76
CA ILE A 271 -15.36 -8.40 -0.29
C ILE A 271 -16.60 -9.20 0.12
N GLY A 272 -17.74 -8.99 -0.56
CA GLY A 272 -18.98 -9.72 -0.37
C GLY A 272 -18.85 -11.21 -0.71
N ALA A 273 -18.06 -11.56 -1.70
CA ALA A 273 -17.71 -12.94 -2.05
C ALA A 273 -16.69 -13.58 -1.08
N GLY A 274 -16.24 -12.85 -0.05
CA GLY A 274 -15.34 -13.37 0.97
C GLY A 274 -13.85 -13.19 0.66
N VAL A 275 -13.48 -12.39 -0.34
CA VAL A 275 -12.06 -12.11 -0.65
C VAL A 275 -11.40 -11.42 0.54
N ARG A 276 -10.30 -11.98 1.00
CA ARG A 276 -9.47 -11.52 2.14
C ARG A 276 -7.99 -11.78 1.83
N GLY A 277 -7.10 -11.35 2.71
CA GLY A 277 -5.67 -11.68 2.62
C GLY A 277 -4.86 -10.74 1.71
N PHE A 278 -5.41 -9.58 1.37
CA PHE A 278 -4.75 -8.51 0.63
C PHE A 278 -4.21 -7.42 1.58
N SER A 279 -3.19 -6.67 1.16
CA SER A 279 -2.78 -5.44 1.84
C SER A 279 -3.65 -4.26 1.41
N ILE A 280 -3.97 -3.38 2.37
CA ILE A 280 -4.57 -2.07 2.12
C ILE A 280 -3.44 -1.05 2.08
N SER A 281 -3.30 -0.38 0.96
CA SER A 281 -2.29 0.66 0.73
C SER A 281 -2.89 1.86 0.01
N THR A 282 -2.21 3.00 0.12
CA THR A 282 -2.76 4.26 -0.37
C THR A 282 -2.46 4.52 -1.84
N ASP A 283 -1.32 4.08 -2.34
CA ASP A 283 -0.72 4.63 -3.57
C ASP A 283 -0.74 6.17 -3.53
N ALA A 284 -0.34 6.72 -2.35
CA ALA A 284 -0.37 8.14 -2.10
C ALA A 284 0.65 8.88 -2.96
N HIS A 285 0.19 9.93 -3.61
CA HIS A 285 1.00 10.84 -4.42
C HIS A 285 0.36 12.23 -4.47
N ILE A 286 1.05 13.23 -5.02
CA ILE A 286 0.62 14.63 -4.98
C ILE A 286 -0.77 14.89 -5.56
N ARG A 287 -1.26 14.03 -6.47
CA ARG A 287 -2.53 14.23 -7.16
C ARG A 287 -3.73 13.64 -6.42
N ASN A 288 -3.52 12.77 -5.41
CA ASN A 288 -4.62 12.09 -4.72
C ASN A 288 -4.63 12.31 -3.20
N ILE A 289 -3.51 12.76 -2.63
CA ILE A 289 -3.37 12.90 -1.18
C ILE A 289 -4.37 13.89 -0.57
N GLU A 290 -4.74 14.95 -1.27
CA GLU A 290 -5.69 15.97 -0.79
C GLU A 290 -7.14 15.69 -1.18
N THR A 291 -7.39 14.72 -2.07
CA THR A 291 -8.71 14.55 -2.68
C THR A 291 -9.35 13.19 -2.43
N LEU A 292 -8.56 12.14 -2.42
CA LEU A 292 -9.07 10.77 -2.42
C LEU A 292 -8.55 9.94 -1.25
N VAL A 293 -7.24 9.87 -1.06
CA VAL A 293 -6.65 8.93 -0.10
C VAL A 293 -6.39 9.56 1.27
N HIS A 294 -6.09 10.84 1.34
CA HIS A 294 -5.80 11.63 2.56
C HIS A 294 -4.76 11.00 3.49
N SER A 295 -4.95 9.74 3.90
CA SER A 295 -4.06 8.96 4.76
C SER A 295 -4.42 7.49 4.70
N LEU A 296 -3.54 6.61 5.20
CA LEU A 296 -3.85 5.17 5.30
C LEU A 296 -5.07 4.90 6.21
N PRO A 297 -5.24 5.52 7.40
CA PRO A 297 -6.47 5.37 8.20
C PRO A 297 -7.75 5.79 7.46
N HIS A 298 -7.68 6.81 6.60
CA HIS A 298 -8.83 7.19 5.77
C HIS A 298 -9.17 6.08 4.75
N VAL A 299 -8.17 5.48 4.10
CA VAL A 299 -8.39 4.31 3.21
C VAL A 299 -8.89 3.11 4.00
N MET A 300 -8.35 2.82 5.20
CA MET A 300 -8.85 1.77 6.09
C MET A 300 -10.35 1.94 6.41
N GLY A 301 -10.78 3.18 6.68
CA GLY A 301 -12.18 3.52 6.93
C GLY A 301 -13.11 3.18 5.77
N LYS A 302 -12.64 3.28 4.53
CA LYS A 302 -13.39 2.85 3.33
C LYS A 302 -13.68 1.35 3.38
N PHE A 303 -12.73 0.53 3.80
CA PHE A 303 -12.92 -0.92 3.90
C PHE A 303 -13.83 -1.32 5.06
N LEU A 304 -13.89 -0.54 6.16
CA LEU A 304 -14.94 -0.68 7.17
C LEU A 304 -16.32 -0.42 6.56
N ALA A 305 -16.45 0.64 5.74
CA ALA A 305 -17.70 0.97 5.06
C ALA A 305 -18.12 -0.09 4.02
N LEU A 306 -17.18 -0.85 3.47
CA LEU A 306 -17.42 -2.00 2.60
C LEU A 306 -17.81 -3.28 3.38
N GLY A 307 -17.87 -3.24 4.72
CA GLY A 307 -18.33 -4.35 5.56
C GLY A 307 -17.24 -5.28 6.08
N MET A 308 -15.97 -4.93 5.93
CA MET A 308 -14.89 -5.64 6.64
C MET A 308 -14.93 -5.31 8.14
N THR A 309 -14.60 -6.27 8.98
CA THR A 309 -14.44 -6.03 10.41
C THR A 309 -13.20 -5.19 10.70
N LEU A 310 -13.18 -4.47 11.83
CA LEU A 310 -12.00 -3.70 12.24
C LEU A 310 -10.73 -4.55 12.32
N ALA A 311 -10.86 -5.79 12.81
CA ALA A 311 -9.73 -6.70 12.93
C ALA A 311 -9.18 -7.13 11.56
N GLU A 312 -10.04 -7.40 10.58
CA GLU A 312 -9.63 -7.68 9.20
C GLU A 312 -8.92 -6.48 8.57
N VAL A 313 -9.47 -5.27 8.75
CA VAL A 313 -8.87 -4.04 8.21
C VAL A 313 -7.49 -3.78 8.84
N VAL A 314 -7.35 -3.96 10.17
CA VAL A 314 -6.05 -3.79 10.84
C VAL A 314 -5.05 -4.86 10.40
N ALA A 315 -5.49 -6.10 10.18
CA ALA A 315 -4.62 -7.13 9.62
C ALA A 315 -4.07 -6.74 8.23
N CYS A 316 -4.91 -6.11 7.38
CA CYS A 316 -4.55 -5.66 6.04
C CYS A 316 -3.52 -4.50 6.00
N VAL A 317 -3.24 -3.85 7.12
CA VAL A 317 -2.24 -2.77 7.24
C VAL A 317 -1.13 -3.10 8.24
N THR A 318 -1.10 -4.31 8.79
CA THR A 318 -0.10 -4.75 9.78
C THR A 318 0.48 -6.12 9.41
N SER A 319 -0.13 -7.21 9.85
CA SER A 319 0.37 -8.58 9.72
C SER A 319 0.42 -9.07 8.27
N ILE A 320 -0.54 -8.67 7.43
CA ILE A 320 -0.56 -9.08 6.02
C ILE A 320 0.59 -8.42 5.25
N PRO A 321 0.71 -7.08 5.18
CA PRO A 321 1.84 -6.46 4.49
C PRO A 321 3.19 -6.81 5.13
N ALA A 322 3.28 -6.96 6.46
CA ALA A 322 4.52 -7.42 7.08
C ALA A 322 5.00 -8.77 6.53
N ARG A 323 4.08 -9.73 6.38
CA ARG A 323 4.39 -11.03 5.77
C ARG A 323 4.72 -10.92 4.28
N GLN A 324 3.95 -10.13 3.52
CA GLN A 324 4.17 -9.92 2.08
C GLN A 324 5.55 -9.31 1.78
N LEU A 325 6.03 -8.43 2.66
CA LEU A 325 7.29 -7.72 2.54
C LEU A 325 8.46 -8.42 3.26
N GLY A 326 8.23 -9.59 3.87
CA GLY A 326 9.27 -10.34 4.60
C GLY A 326 9.75 -9.65 5.89
N LEU A 327 8.94 -8.79 6.50
CA LEU A 327 9.28 -8.03 7.71
C LEU A 327 9.10 -8.89 8.97
N THR A 328 10.07 -9.75 9.23
CA THR A 328 10.04 -10.66 10.39
C THR A 328 10.00 -9.88 11.70
N GLY A 329 9.12 -10.29 12.62
CA GLY A 329 9.03 -9.67 13.95
C GLY A 329 8.30 -8.32 14.01
N TRP A 330 7.79 -7.78 12.89
CA TRP A 330 7.09 -6.51 12.87
C TRP A 330 5.94 -6.43 13.88
N CYS A 331 5.21 -7.52 14.04
CA CYS A 331 4.03 -7.59 14.91
C CYS A 331 4.33 -8.06 16.34
N ASP A 332 5.58 -8.39 16.68
CA ASP A 332 5.91 -9.08 17.94
C ASP A 332 6.07 -8.12 19.13
N HIS A 333 6.34 -6.84 18.89
CA HIS A 333 6.74 -5.90 19.94
C HIS A 333 5.90 -4.61 19.93
N LEU A 334 4.70 -4.68 20.51
CA LEU A 334 3.79 -3.51 20.64
C LEU A 334 4.39 -2.36 21.47
N THR A 335 5.44 -2.61 22.25
CA THR A 335 6.16 -1.57 22.98
C THR A 335 7.20 -0.83 22.14
N HIS A 336 7.57 -1.35 20.97
CA HIS A 336 8.59 -0.75 20.11
C HIS A 336 8.03 -0.09 18.86
N CYS A 337 6.99 -0.68 18.30
CA CYS A 337 6.39 -0.23 17.06
C CYS A 337 4.88 -0.50 17.11
N ALA A 338 4.10 0.48 17.52
CA ALA A 338 2.65 0.31 17.65
C ALA A 338 1.90 1.62 17.39
N THR A 339 0.65 1.46 16.94
CA THR A 339 -0.30 2.54 16.75
C THR A 339 -1.44 2.41 17.73
N LEU A 340 -1.67 3.46 18.51
CA LEU A 340 -2.83 3.63 19.37
C LEU A 340 -3.88 4.47 18.62
N PHE A 341 -5.08 3.96 18.49
CA PHE A 341 -6.14 4.62 17.73
C PHE A 341 -7.52 4.38 18.36
N ARG A 342 -8.50 5.14 17.93
CA ARG A 342 -9.91 4.92 18.25
C ARG A 342 -10.75 4.83 16.97
N VAL A 343 -11.92 4.21 17.11
CA VAL A 343 -12.97 4.26 16.09
C VAL A 343 -14.06 5.19 16.60
N ARG A 344 -14.35 6.24 15.87
CA ARG A 344 -15.35 7.23 16.25
C ARG A 344 -16.39 7.44 15.16
N PRO A 345 -17.57 8.00 15.49
CA PRO A 345 -18.51 8.44 14.48
C PRO A 345 -17.87 9.43 13.51
N ARG A 346 -18.26 9.33 12.23
CA ARG A 346 -17.86 10.30 11.21
C ARG A 346 -18.61 11.61 11.44
N LEU A 347 -17.89 12.72 11.36
CA LEU A 347 -18.42 14.06 11.52
C LEU A 347 -18.52 14.75 10.14
N ALA A 348 -19.29 15.82 10.05
CA ALA A 348 -19.51 16.54 8.79
C ALA A 348 -18.21 17.14 8.19
N GLN A 349 -17.21 17.45 9.03
CA GLN A 349 -15.92 17.98 8.60
C GLN A 349 -14.92 16.89 8.14
N ASP A 350 -15.21 15.61 8.40
CA ASP A 350 -14.34 14.53 7.94
C ASP A 350 -14.44 14.39 6.41
N PRO A 351 -13.33 14.14 5.71
CA PRO A 351 -13.36 13.94 4.26
C PRO A 351 -14.33 12.83 3.86
N PRO A 352 -15.06 12.98 2.73
CA PRO A 352 -15.92 11.91 2.23
C PRO A 352 -15.12 10.69 1.80
N TYR A 353 -15.68 9.50 1.96
CA TYR A 353 -15.11 8.29 1.41
C TYR A 353 -15.50 8.18 -0.07
N LEU A 354 -14.59 8.60 -0.94
CA LEU A 354 -14.76 8.55 -2.39
C LEU A 354 -13.95 7.41 -2.99
N ASP A 355 -14.50 6.77 -3.99
CA ASP A 355 -13.71 5.91 -4.88
C ASP A 355 -12.96 6.74 -5.93
N ALA A 356 -12.21 6.08 -6.80
CA ALA A 356 -11.44 6.74 -7.85
C ALA A 356 -12.32 7.43 -8.93
N TYR A 357 -13.62 7.22 -8.92
CA TYR A 357 -14.58 7.82 -9.87
C TYR A 357 -15.45 8.90 -9.25
N GLY A 358 -15.24 9.20 -7.96
CA GLY A 358 -16.00 10.19 -7.21
C GLY A 358 -17.32 9.65 -6.65
N ALA A 359 -17.55 8.35 -6.68
CA ALA A 359 -18.68 7.74 -6.00
C ALA A 359 -18.43 7.73 -4.49
N GLU A 360 -19.41 8.25 -3.72
CA GLU A 360 -19.34 8.27 -2.26
C GLU A 360 -20.04 7.06 -1.66
N ILE A 361 -19.38 6.41 -0.71
CA ILE A 361 -20.01 5.40 0.13
C ILE A 361 -20.37 6.02 1.48
N PRO A 362 -21.63 5.91 1.90
CA PRO A 362 -22.04 6.30 3.24
C PRO A 362 -21.26 5.53 4.28
N ALA A 363 -20.52 6.23 5.12
CA ALA A 363 -19.74 5.64 6.20
C ALA A 363 -20.12 6.25 7.53
N ALA A 364 -20.30 5.40 8.54
CA ALA A 364 -20.67 5.82 9.88
C ALA A 364 -19.45 6.10 10.78
N GLN A 365 -18.28 5.60 10.43
CA GLN A 365 -17.13 5.56 11.34
C GLN A 365 -15.84 6.01 10.66
N VAL A 366 -14.92 6.50 11.51
CA VAL A 366 -13.55 6.91 11.15
C VAL A 366 -12.56 6.23 12.08
N ILE A 367 -11.45 5.75 11.54
CA ILE A 367 -10.28 5.30 12.30
C ILE A 367 -9.39 6.52 12.56
N GLU A 368 -9.19 6.85 13.82
CA GLU A 368 -8.43 8.03 14.23
C GLU A 368 -7.23 7.63 15.09
N PRO A 369 -6.01 7.64 14.55
CA PRO A 369 -4.79 7.48 15.34
C PRO A 369 -4.67 8.59 16.38
N VAL A 370 -4.31 8.23 17.62
CA VAL A 370 -4.17 9.18 18.74
C VAL A 370 -2.77 9.23 19.30
N ALA A 371 -1.99 8.17 19.12
CA ALA A 371 -0.58 8.12 19.51
C ALA A 371 0.16 7.02 18.74
N VAL A 372 1.46 7.14 18.66
CA VAL A 372 2.36 6.08 18.19
C VAL A 372 3.36 5.72 19.30
N ILE A 373 3.76 4.46 19.34
CA ILE A 373 4.82 3.99 20.22
C ILE A 373 6.04 3.67 19.36
N ARG A 374 7.14 4.36 19.63
CA ARG A 374 8.42 4.15 18.96
C ARG A 374 9.51 3.93 19.98
N ARG A 375 10.24 2.81 19.88
CA ARG A 375 11.38 2.52 20.78
C ARG A 375 10.99 2.75 22.24
N GLU A 376 9.90 2.14 22.67
CA GLU A 376 9.32 2.25 24.02
C GLU A 376 8.79 3.64 24.40
N THR A 377 8.71 4.60 23.50
CA THR A 377 8.20 5.94 23.80
C THR A 377 6.84 6.18 23.14
N LEU A 378 5.85 6.53 23.97
CA LEU A 378 4.54 6.97 23.51
C LEU A 378 4.62 8.42 23.05
N CYS A 379 4.29 8.66 21.79
CA CYS A 379 4.22 9.97 21.17
C CYS A 379 2.76 10.26 20.82
N SER A 380 2.14 11.23 21.52
CA SER A 380 0.78 11.68 21.19
C SER A 380 0.76 12.35 19.84
N LEU A 381 -0.30 12.11 19.08
CA LEU A 381 -0.57 12.81 17.84
C LEU A 381 -1.48 13.99 18.14
N ASP A 382 -1.10 15.18 17.68
CA ASP A 382 -1.97 16.34 17.71
C ASP A 382 -3.11 16.14 16.70
N PRO A 383 -4.33 16.61 16.97
CA PRO A 383 -5.39 16.67 15.96
C PRO A 383 -4.98 17.40 14.67
N SER A 384 -3.96 18.27 14.70
CA SER A 384 -3.33 18.88 13.52
C SER A 384 -2.37 17.94 12.77
N GLY A 385 -2.15 16.70 13.24
CA GLY A 385 -1.26 15.73 12.61
C GLY A 385 0.23 15.93 12.93
N SER A 386 0.61 16.78 13.88
CA SER A 386 1.99 16.94 14.31
C SER A 386 2.36 15.93 15.41
N THR A 387 3.54 15.31 15.28
CA THR A 387 4.14 14.55 16.38
C THR A 387 4.88 15.52 17.28
N HIS A 388 4.46 15.65 18.53
CA HIS A 388 5.26 16.32 19.54
C HIS A 388 6.23 15.32 20.19
N PRO A 389 7.54 15.68 20.26
CA PRO A 389 8.57 14.84 20.88
C PRO A 389 8.41 14.69 22.39
#